data_cbffbcbea9ee2e9f2ca4df76ac1a889b
#
_entry.id   cbffbcbea9ee2e9f2ca4df76ac1a889b
#
_cell.length_a   1.000
_cell.length_b   1.000
_cell.length_c   1.000
_cell.angle_alpha   90.00
_cell.angle_beta   90.00
_cell.angle_gamma   90.00
#
_symmetry.space_group_name_H-M   'P 1'
#
loop_
_entity.id
_entity.type
_entity.pdbx_description
1 polymer ?
#
loop_
_entity_poly.entity_id
_entity_poly.type
_entity_poly.pdbx_seq_one_letter_code
_entity_poly.pdbx_strand_id
1 'polypeptide(L)'
;MPSLFPSLRGRARGEAFNKMNRDTALVVFSGGQDSTTCLFWAKREFKKVYALSFLYGQKHQKEVDLARAIARKAGVEFEVMDVSFIGRLGHNSLTDAGMEMDQEKPADSFPNTFVPGRNLFFLSIAAVYARERGINHIVTGVSQTDFSGYPDCRDA
;
A
#
# COMPACT_ATOMS: atom_id res chain seq x y z
N MET A 1 -35.33 0.00 -31.28
CA MET A 1 -34.16 0.37 -30.52
C MET A 1 -33.39 -0.91 -30.22
N PRO A 2 -32.17 -1.10 -30.74
CA PRO A 2 -31.37 -2.28 -30.40
C PRO A 2 -30.78 -2.13 -28.99
N SER A 3 -30.80 -3.21 -28.19
CA SER A 3 -30.31 -3.27 -26.81
C SER A 3 -28.80 -3.04 -26.74
N LEU A 4 -28.40 -2.13 -25.87
CA LEU A 4 -27.02 -1.64 -25.72
C LEU A 4 -26.12 -2.59 -24.87
N PHE A 5 -26.61 -3.77 -24.50
CA PHE A 5 -25.83 -4.73 -23.72
C PHE A 5 -25.76 -6.08 -24.45
N PRO A 6 -24.56 -6.53 -24.86
CA PRO A 6 -24.40 -7.89 -25.31
C PRO A 6 -24.64 -8.84 -24.14
N SER A 7 -25.47 -9.86 -24.34
CA SER A 7 -25.79 -10.90 -23.37
C SER A 7 -24.51 -11.63 -22.91
N LEU A 8 -24.14 -11.47 -21.67
CA LEU A 8 -23.13 -12.29 -20.99
C LEU A 8 -23.74 -13.66 -20.67
N ARG A 9 -24.01 -14.48 -21.71
CA ARG A 9 -24.31 -15.89 -21.53
C ARG A 9 -23.04 -16.72 -21.71
N GLY A 10 -22.59 -17.35 -20.62
CA GLY A 10 -21.96 -18.65 -20.63
C GLY A 10 -20.59 -18.76 -21.28
N ARG A 11 -19.54 -18.33 -20.59
CA ARG A 11 -18.24 -19.00 -20.66
C ARG A 11 -17.71 -19.22 -19.25
N ALA A 12 -17.30 -20.47 -19.05
CA ALA A 12 -16.80 -21.07 -17.83
C ALA A 12 -16.07 -20.11 -16.87
N ARG A 13 -16.69 -19.81 -15.73
CA ARG A 13 -16.12 -19.06 -14.62
C ARG A 13 -14.92 -19.77 -13.95
N GLY A 14 -14.59 -20.99 -14.37
CA GLY A 14 -13.54 -21.80 -13.74
C GLY A 14 -12.15 -21.66 -14.36
N GLU A 15 -12.04 -21.33 -15.64
CA GLU A 15 -10.73 -21.33 -16.32
C GLU A 15 -10.08 -19.93 -16.40
N ALA A 16 -10.84 -18.84 -16.29
CA ALA A 16 -10.32 -17.48 -16.35
C ALA A 16 -9.58 -17.06 -15.06
N PHE A 17 -9.83 -17.73 -13.93
CA PHE A 17 -9.15 -17.44 -12.65
C PHE A 17 -7.76 -18.10 -12.56
N ASN A 18 -7.43 -19.04 -13.43
CA ASN A 18 -6.22 -19.86 -13.28
C ASN A 18 -5.02 -19.42 -14.12
N LYS A 19 -5.09 -18.26 -14.77
CA LYS A 19 -3.95 -17.68 -15.48
C LYS A 19 -3.89 -16.17 -15.21
N MET A 20 -3.74 -15.80 -13.93
CA MET A 20 -3.33 -14.43 -13.64
C MET A 20 -2.02 -14.19 -14.36
N ASN A 21 -2.01 -13.21 -15.27
CA ASN A 21 -0.78 -12.78 -15.92
C ASN A 21 0.15 -12.20 -14.84
N ARG A 22 1.10 -13.01 -14.35
CA ARG A 22 2.07 -12.63 -13.32
C ARG A 22 3.29 -11.93 -13.90
N ASP A 23 3.10 -11.10 -14.90
CA ASP A 23 4.21 -10.39 -15.52
C ASP A 23 4.74 -9.27 -14.63
N THR A 24 3.86 -8.46 -14.06
CA THR A 24 4.27 -7.28 -13.29
C THR A 24 3.46 -7.11 -12.02
N ALA A 25 4.12 -6.66 -10.95
CA ALA A 25 3.47 -6.25 -9.70
C ALA A 25 4.10 -4.96 -9.13
N LEU A 26 3.26 -4.13 -8.51
CA LEU A 26 3.65 -2.99 -7.70
C LEU A 26 3.45 -3.35 -6.23
N VAL A 27 4.51 -3.23 -5.44
CA VAL A 27 4.44 -3.41 -3.99
C VAL A 27 4.36 -2.05 -3.33
N VAL A 28 3.32 -1.81 -2.52
CA VAL A 28 3.27 -0.68 -1.59
C VAL A 28 4.24 -0.99 -0.46
N PHE A 29 5.33 -0.23 -0.40
CA PHE A 29 6.53 -0.64 0.31
C PHE A 29 7.02 0.43 1.28
N SER A 30 6.93 0.15 2.57
CA SER A 30 7.42 1.04 3.63
C SER A 30 8.83 0.68 4.15
N GLY A 31 9.33 -0.52 3.82
CA GLY A 31 10.57 -1.05 4.40
C GLY A 31 10.37 -1.73 5.76
N GLY A 32 9.16 -1.72 6.31
CA GLY A 32 8.79 -2.51 7.50
C GLY A 32 8.72 -4.01 7.20
N GLN A 33 8.62 -4.83 8.25
CA GLN A 33 8.67 -6.28 8.16
C GLN A 33 7.64 -6.86 7.18
N ASP A 34 6.37 -6.46 7.29
CA ASP A 34 5.28 -7.01 6.47
C ASP A 34 5.44 -6.63 5.00
N SER A 35 5.71 -5.36 4.71
CA SER A 35 5.94 -4.90 3.35
C SER A 35 7.20 -5.50 2.72
N THR A 36 8.23 -5.79 3.53
CA THR A 36 9.45 -6.50 3.08
C THR A 36 9.15 -7.96 2.75
N THR A 37 8.35 -8.62 3.56
CA THR A 37 7.86 -9.98 3.27
C THR A 37 7.07 -9.99 1.95
N CYS A 38 6.16 -9.03 1.77
CA CYS A 38 5.40 -8.87 0.52
C CYS A 38 6.31 -8.63 -0.69
N LEU A 39 7.38 -7.83 -0.54
CA LEU A 39 8.33 -7.57 -1.62
C LEU A 39 9.02 -8.85 -2.09
N PHE A 40 9.54 -9.64 -1.15
CA PHE A 40 10.23 -10.89 -1.50
C PHE A 40 9.27 -11.97 -1.98
N TRP A 41 8.04 -12.02 -1.46
CA TRP A 41 6.98 -12.86 -2.01
C TRP A 41 6.66 -12.47 -3.45
N ALA A 42 6.44 -11.19 -3.72
CA ALA A 42 6.14 -10.71 -5.07
C ALA A 42 7.28 -11.05 -6.06
N LYS A 43 8.54 -10.94 -5.64
CA LYS A 43 9.69 -11.35 -6.47
C LYS A 43 9.71 -12.82 -6.85
N ARG A 44 9.11 -13.69 -6.05
CA ARG A 44 8.98 -15.12 -6.38
C ARG A 44 7.84 -15.39 -7.35
N GLU A 45 6.78 -14.59 -7.26
CA GLU A 45 5.53 -14.84 -7.96
C GLU A 45 5.43 -14.09 -9.30
N PHE A 46 6.14 -12.97 -9.46
CA PHE A 46 6.05 -12.09 -10.63
C PHE A 46 7.39 -11.96 -11.33
N LYS A 47 7.35 -11.81 -12.66
CA LYS A 47 8.57 -11.66 -13.49
C LYS A 47 9.28 -10.33 -13.24
N LYS A 48 8.51 -9.26 -13.04
CA LYS A 48 9.04 -7.92 -12.73
C LYS A 48 8.25 -7.29 -11.59
N VAL A 49 8.97 -6.75 -10.61
CA VAL A 49 8.40 -6.12 -9.43
C VAL A 49 8.89 -4.69 -9.34
N TYR A 50 7.97 -3.80 -8.99
CA TYR A 50 8.22 -2.40 -8.66
C TYR A 50 7.86 -2.17 -7.20
N ALA A 51 8.53 -1.23 -6.56
CA ALA A 51 8.23 -0.84 -5.19
C ALA A 51 7.95 0.66 -5.12
N LEU A 52 6.84 1.03 -4.48
CA LEU A 52 6.42 2.41 -4.28
C LEU A 52 6.29 2.71 -2.80
N SER A 53 7.04 3.69 -2.33
CA SER A 53 6.92 4.26 -0.98
C SER A 53 6.23 5.61 -1.01
N PHE A 54 5.63 5.97 0.12
CA PHE A 54 5.00 7.26 0.33
C PHE A 54 5.75 8.05 1.40
N LEU A 55 6.14 9.28 1.07
CA LEU A 55 6.68 10.23 2.03
C LEU A 55 5.56 11.19 2.45
N TYR A 56 5.19 11.20 3.73
CA TYR A 56 4.10 12.02 4.27
C TYR A 56 4.43 12.75 5.57
N GLY A 57 5.71 13.03 5.79
CA GLY A 57 6.22 13.85 6.89
C GLY A 57 7.72 13.64 7.11
N GLN A 58 8.35 14.56 7.82
CA GLN A 58 9.80 14.52 8.06
C GLN A 58 10.25 13.30 8.89
N LYS A 59 9.38 12.81 9.78
CA LYS A 59 9.66 11.63 10.62
C LYS A 59 9.86 10.34 9.80
N HIS A 60 9.31 10.28 8.59
CA HIS A 60 9.38 9.10 7.71
C HIS A 60 10.59 9.08 6.77
N GLN A 61 11.45 10.11 6.77
CA GLN A 61 12.60 10.14 5.88
C GLN A 61 13.55 8.95 6.10
N LYS A 62 13.80 8.60 7.36
CA LYS A 62 14.68 7.45 7.72
C LYS A 62 14.09 6.12 7.26
N GLU A 63 12.77 5.96 7.33
CA GLU A 63 12.07 4.77 6.85
C GLU A 63 12.18 4.64 5.34
N VAL A 64 12.01 5.74 4.60
CA VAL A 64 12.20 5.78 3.14
C VAL A 64 13.63 5.43 2.75
N ASP A 65 14.63 5.90 3.49
CA ASP A 65 16.04 5.58 3.22
C ASP A 65 16.34 4.09 3.45
N LEU A 66 15.76 3.50 4.51
CA LEU A 66 15.83 2.06 4.77
C LEU A 66 15.14 1.26 3.65
N ALA A 67 13.92 1.67 3.27
CA ALA A 67 13.17 1.05 2.19
C ALA A 67 13.98 1.07 0.87
N ARG A 68 14.60 2.20 0.55
CA ARG A 68 15.48 2.36 -0.62
C ARG A 68 16.66 1.39 -0.59
N ALA A 69 17.29 1.23 0.57
CA ALA A 69 18.42 0.32 0.74
C ALA A 69 18.00 -1.16 0.55
N ILE A 70 16.83 -1.54 1.07
CA ILE A 70 16.27 -2.89 0.90
C ILE A 70 15.90 -3.13 -0.57
N ALA A 71 15.18 -2.22 -1.21
CA ALA A 71 14.78 -2.34 -2.61
C ALA A 71 15.99 -2.48 -3.55
N ARG A 72 17.05 -1.70 -3.30
CA ARG A 72 18.32 -1.80 -4.05
C ARG A 72 18.98 -3.17 -3.87
N LYS A 73 19.06 -3.69 -2.63
CA LYS A 73 19.59 -5.03 -2.36
C LYS A 73 18.74 -6.12 -3.02
N ALA A 74 17.44 -5.91 -3.08
CA ALA A 74 16.51 -6.81 -3.74
C ALA A 74 16.55 -6.71 -5.28
N GLY A 75 17.24 -5.72 -5.87
CA GLY A 75 17.27 -5.48 -7.31
C GLY A 75 15.91 -5.07 -7.87
N VAL A 76 15.13 -4.30 -7.12
CA VAL A 76 13.78 -3.85 -7.47
C VAL A 76 13.80 -2.35 -7.77
N GLU A 77 13.12 -1.95 -8.85
CA GLU A 77 12.88 -0.53 -9.13
C GLU A 77 12.08 0.09 -7.99
N PHE A 78 12.57 1.19 -7.43
CA PHE A 78 12.00 1.83 -6.25
C PHE A 78 11.73 3.29 -6.51
N GLU A 79 10.51 3.71 -6.25
CA GLU A 79 10.09 5.10 -6.34
C GLU A 79 9.47 5.59 -5.03
N VAL A 80 9.66 6.87 -4.75
CA VAL A 80 9.07 7.54 -3.58
C VAL A 80 8.15 8.64 -4.07
N MET A 81 6.92 8.63 -3.60
CA MET A 81 5.94 9.66 -3.90
C MET A 81 5.72 10.52 -2.67
N ASP A 82 5.96 11.83 -2.82
CA ASP A 82 5.69 12.79 -1.76
C ASP A 82 4.18 13.08 -1.70
N VAL A 83 3.58 12.71 -0.58
CA VAL A 83 2.18 12.93 -0.25
C VAL A 83 2.04 13.73 1.04
N SER A 84 3.01 14.58 1.38
CA SER A 84 3.07 15.36 2.62
C SER A 84 1.86 16.27 2.81
N PHE A 85 1.11 16.58 1.75
CA PHE A 85 -0.14 17.33 1.85
C PHE A 85 -1.22 16.60 2.68
N ILE A 86 -1.14 15.28 2.85
CA ILE A 86 -2.02 14.51 3.74
C ILE A 86 -2.02 15.05 5.18
N GLY A 87 -0.88 15.58 5.63
CA GLY A 87 -0.77 16.20 6.95
C GLY A 87 -1.70 17.38 7.17
N ARG A 88 -2.20 17.99 6.10
CA ARG A 88 -3.18 19.09 6.17
C ARG A 88 -4.63 18.58 6.34
N LEU A 89 -4.85 17.28 6.17
CA LEU A 89 -6.19 16.68 6.27
C LEU A 89 -6.58 16.29 7.70
N GLY A 90 -5.65 16.34 8.66
CA GLY A 90 -5.93 16.04 10.06
C GLY A 90 -4.73 16.31 10.95
N HIS A 91 -5.00 16.56 12.24
CA HIS A 91 -3.97 16.68 13.26
C HIS A 91 -3.61 15.30 13.81
N ASN A 92 -2.38 14.85 13.60
CA ASN A 92 -1.88 13.60 14.16
C ASN A 92 -0.36 13.67 14.38
N SER A 93 0.17 12.83 15.27
CA SER A 93 1.58 12.85 15.67
C SER A 93 2.56 12.42 14.57
N LEU A 94 2.09 11.81 13.49
CA LEU A 94 2.95 11.42 12.36
C LEU A 94 3.22 12.58 11.41
N THR A 95 2.28 13.52 11.31
CA THR A 95 2.35 14.65 10.37
C THR A 95 2.59 15.98 11.07
N ASP A 96 2.27 16.10 12.36
CA ASP A 96 2.50 17.30 13.19
C ASP A 96 3.80 17.15 13.98
N ALA A 97 4.79 18.01 13.67
CA ALA A 97 6.10 17.97 14.31
C ALA A 97 6.07 18.36 15.81
N GLY A 98 5.01 19.03 16.27
CA GLY A 98 4.81 19.47 17.64
C GLY A 98 4.10 18.45 18.53
N MET A 99 3.58 17.36 17.96
CA MET A 99 2.82 16.35 18.69
C MET A 99 3.69 15.14 18.99
N GLU A 100 3.80 14.75 20.27
CA GLU A 100 4.46 13.51 20.68
C GLU A 100 3.58 12.29 20.36
N MET A 101 4.21 11.15 20.05
CA MET A 101 3.48 9.89 19.91
C MET A 101 3.06 9.38 21.29
N ASP A 102 1.77 9.04 21.43
CA ASP A 102 1.26 8.43 22.67
C ASP A 102 1.97 7.09 22.91
N GLN A 103 2.54 6.95 24.08
CA GLN A 103 3.14 5.69 24.55
C GLN A 103 2.10 4.79 25.23
N GLU A 104 0.99 5.36 25.72
CA GLU A 104 -0.11 4.64 26.35
C GLU A 104 -1.44 4.97 25.64
N LYS A 105 -2.20 3.94 25.28
CA LYS A 105 -3.51 4.10 24.64
C LYS A 105 -4.56 4.37 25.72
N PRO A 106 -5.35 5.44 25.63
CA PRO A 106 -6.66 5.47 26.28
C PRO A 106 -7.54 4.36 25.69
N ALA A 107 -8.24 3.61 26.54
CA ALA A 107 -8.95 2.38 26.16
C ALA A 107 -10.00 2.54 25.03
N ASP A 108 -10.46 3.76 24.78
CA ASP A 108 -11.57 4.06 23.85
C ASP A 108 -11.21 5.08 22.74
N SER A 109 -9.94 5.35 22.46
CA SER A 109 -9.53 6.32 21.44
C SER A 109 -8.60 5.71 20.38
N PHE A 110 -8.71 6.20 19.15
CA PHE A 110 -7.73 5.88 18.10
C PHE A 110 -6.35 6.43 18.49
N PRO A 111 -5.26 5.72 18.16
CA PRO A 111 -3.92 6.24 18.37
C PRO A 111 -3.76 7.62 17.70
N ASN A 112 -3.02 8.53 18.33
CA ASN A 112 -2.75 9.86 17.76
C ASN A 112 -1.89 9.80 16.48
N THR A 113 -1.37 8.63 16.13
CA THR A 113 -0.71 8.31 14.85
C THR A 113 -1.68 7.92 13.74
N PHE A 114 -2.98 7.75 14.06
CA PHE A 114 -3.99 7.32 13.09
C PHE A 114 -4.33 8.45 12.12
N VAL A 115 -4.17 8.18 10.83
CA VAL A 115 -4.63 9.03 9.73
C VAL A 115 -5.81 8.31 9.07
N PRO A 116 -7.06 8.78 9.27
CA PRO A 116 -8.23 8.12 8.69
C PRO A 116 -8.10 7.96 7.17
N GLY A 117 -8.33 6.73 6.68
CA GLY A 117 -8.29 6.43 5.25
C GLY A 117 -6.90 6.44 4.61
N ARG A 118 -5.81 6.48 5.39
CA ARG A 118 -4.44 6.52 4.87
C ARG A 118 -4.15 5.38 3.90
N ASN A 119 -4.49 4.15 4.27
CA ASN A 119 -4.23 2.99 3.43
C ASN A 119 -5.07 3.02 2.15
N LEU A 120 -6.35 3.43 2.23
CA LEU A 120 -7.20 3.63 1.07
C LEU A 120 -6.60 4.67 0.11
N PHE A 121 -6.11 5.78 0.65
CA PHE A 121 -5.48 6.83 -0.12
C PHE A 121 -4.22 6.34 -0.83
N PHE A 122 -3.33 5.64 -0.13
CA PHE A 122 -2.11 5.07 -0.71
C PHE A 122 -2.43 4.04 -1.79
N LEU A 123 -3.43 3.18 -1.58
CA LEU A 123 -3.87 2.21 -2.58
C LEU A 123 -4.48 2.89 -3.81
N SER A 124 -5.21 3.99 -3.64
CA SER A 124 -5.76 4.76 -4.76
C SER A 124 -4.66 5.36 -5.62
N ILE A 125 -3.64 5.96 -5.00
CA ILE A 125 -2.47 6.49 -5.72
C ILE A 125 -1.70 5.34 -6.40
N ALA A 126 -1.47 4.23 -5.68
CA ALA A 126 -0.79 3.08 -6.23
C ALA A 126 -1.53 2.50 -7.45
N ALA A 127 -2.88 2.51 -7.44
CA ALA A 127 -3.69 2.06 -8.55
C ALA A 127 -3.51 2.93 -9.80
N VAL A 128 -3.53 4.25 -9.63
CA VAL A 128 -3.26 5.19 -10.73
C VAL A 128 -1.83 5.01 -11.26
N TYR A 129 -0.86 4.96 -10.36
CA TYR A 129 0.54 4.74 -10.71
C TYR A 129 0.76 3.45 -11.49
N ALA A 130 0.16 2.33 -11.02
CA ALA A 130 0.26 1.03 -11.65
C ALA A 130 -0.38 1.05 -13.06
N ARG A 131 -1.56 1.67 -13.18
CA ARG A 131 -2.27 1.76 -14.46
C ARG A 131 -1.46 2.50 -15.52
N GLU A 132 -0.90 3.65 -15.18
CA GLU A 132 -0.09 4.45 -16.10
C GLU A 132 1.17 3.70 -16.60
N ARG A 133 1.64 2.72 -15.84
CA ARG A 133 2.83 1.90 -16.17
C ARG A 133 2.48 0.50 -16.70
N GLY A 134 1.20 0.20 -16.90
CA GLY A 134 0.76 -1.12 -17.36
C GLY A 134 1.03 -2.23 -16.35
N ILE A 135 1.09 -1.90 -15.05
CA ILE A 135 1.27 -2.87 -13.97
C ILE A 135 -0.11 -3.37 -13.56
N ASN A 136 -0.32 -4.69 -13.57
CA ASN A 136 -1.63 -5.28 -13.41
C ASN A 136 -1.96 -5.75 -11.98
N HIS A 137 -0.97 -5.77 -11.09
CA HIS A 137 -1.14 -6.26 -9.73
C HIS A 137 -0.56 -5.27 -8.73
N ILE A 138 -1.27 -5.07 -7.63
CA ILE A 138 -0.80 -4.32 -6.47
C ILE A 138 -0.72 -5.29 -5.31
N VAL A 139 0.41 -5.25 -4.60
CA VAL A 139 0.67 -6.05 -3.41
C VAL A 139 0.86 -5.11 -2.24
N THR A 140 0.14 -5.36 -1.16
CA THR A 140 0.27 -4.60 0.09
C THR A 140 0.31 -5.56 1.27
N GLY A 141 1.08 -5.21 2.29
CA GLY A 141 1.13 -5.94 3.55
C GLY A 141 0.36 -5.17 4.61
N VAL A 142 -0.83 -5.66 4.94
CA VAL A 142 -1.61 -5.21 6.09
C VAL A 142 -1.76 -6.39 7.04
N SER A 143 -1.58 -6.16 8.35
CA SER A 143 -1.70 -7.19 9.35
C SER A 143 -2.97 -6.97 10.17
N GLN A 144 -3.84 -7.97 10.19
CA GLN A 144 -5.04 -7.97 11.03
C GLN A 144 -4.69 -7.99 12.53
N THR A 145 -3.55 -8.58 12.87
CA THR A 145 -3.02 -8.64 14.24
C THR A 145 -2.18 -7.43 14.62
N ASP A 146 -2.20 -6.37 13.80
CA ASP A 146 -1.53 -5.13 14.14
C ASP A 146 -2.18 -4.52 15.38
N PHE A 147 -1.44 -4.57 16.50
CA PHE A 147 -1.84 -4.02 17.79
C PHE A 147 -1.99 -2.49 17.77
N SER A 148 -1.65 -1.83 16.66
CA SER A 148 -1.84 -0.38 16.46
C SER A 148 -3.30 0.06 16.53
N GLY A 149 -4.25 -0.88 16.34
CA GLY A 149 -5.69 -0.60 16.45
C GLY A 149 -6.29 0.16 15.26
N TYR A 150 -5.61 0.18 14.11
CA TYR A 150 -6.10 0.84 12.91
C TYR A 150 -7.30 0.07 12.31
N PRO A 151 -8.46 0.74 12.15
CA PRO A 151 -9.67 0.06 11.64
C PRO A 151 -9.56 -0.37 10.18
N ASP A 152 -8.71 0.28 9.38
CA ASP A 152 -8.46 -0.03 7.97
C ASP A 152 -7.54 -1.25 7.76
N CYS A 153 -7.07 -1.87 8.84
CA CYS A 153 -6.32 -3.13 8.84
C CYS A 153 -7.13 -4.33 9.34
N ARG A 154 -8.44 -4.18 9.60
CA ARG A 154 -9.29 -5.22 10.18
C ARG A 154 -10.36 -5.67 9.19
N ASP A 155 -10.83 -6.91 9.37
CA ASP A 155 -12.04 -7.38 8.72
C ASP A 155 -13.26 -6.60 9.24
N ALA A 156 -14.18 -6.27 8.33
CA ALA A 156 -15.42 -5.56 8.64
C ALA A 156 -16.43 -6.46 9.34
#